data_aff6b2721799ef255efc1b63599d2df8
#
_entry.id   aff6b2721799ef255efc1b63599d2df8
#
_cell.length_a   1.000
_cell.length_b   1.000
_cell.length_c   1.000
_cell.angle_alpha   90.00
_cell.angle_beta   90.00
_cell.angle_gamma   90.00
#
_symmetry.space_group_name_H-M   'P 1'
#
loop_
_entity.id
_entity.type
_entity.pdbx_description
1 polymer ?
#
loop_
_entity_poly.entity_id
_entity_poly.type
_entity_poly.pdbx_seq_one_letter_code
_entity_poly.pdbx_strand_id
1 'polypeptide(L)'
;NGVLKVLPKTYLGFQELKESEWGSDRRWLLNIEDFYFKFLGSSKAPETIADWQKIPETALATVTNGEVFLDNLGEFTKIRNDLLNYYPEAMRQNKIATRLMNISQHGQYNYTRCLKRNDLVAANQCLYLFVDEVIHLVFLLNRRYKIFYKWSNRALLDLKILGEEIHKLLED
;
A
#
# COMPACT_ATOMS: atom_id res chain seq x y z
N ASN A 1 -23.71 -13.15 -7.76
CA ASN A 1 -23.06 -13.81 -8.93
C ASN A 1 -23.96 -13.90 -10.17
N GLY A 2 -25.28 -13.68 -10.09
CA GLY A 2 -26.18 -13.68 -11.26
C GLY A 2 -25.95 -12.48 -12.19
N VAL A 3 -25.68 -11.29 -11.63
CA VAL A 3 -25.48 -10.06 -12.40
C VAL A 3 -24.20 -10.13 -13.27
N LEU A 4 -23.12 -10.72 -12.77
CA LEU A 4 -21.88 -10.85 -13.54
C LEU A 4 -22.03 -11.75 -14.77
N LYS A 5 -22.98 -12.72 -14.77
CA LYS A 5 -23.24 -13.61 -15.89
C LYS A 5 -23.96 -12.95 -17.05
N VAL A 6 -24.65 -11.82 -16.82
CA VAL A 6 -25.38 -11.07 -17.86
C VAL A 6 -24.61 -9.86 -18.38
N LEU A 7 -23.42 -9.58 -17.86
CA LEU A 7 -22.58 -8.51 -18.39
C LEU A 7 -22.07 -8.89 -19.80
N PRO A 8 -21.98 -7.93 -20.73
CA PRO A 8 -21.43 -8.19 -22.05
C PRO A 8 -19.95 -8.59 -21.94
N LYS A 9 -19.54 -9.55 -22.79
CA LYS A 9 -18.12 -9.99 -22.86
C LYS A 9 -17.18 -8.91 -23.41
N THR A 10 -17.72 -7.89 -24.04
CA THR A 10 -16.99 -6.73 -24.54
C THR A 10 -17.73 -5.45 -24.17
N TYR A 11 -17.01 -4.43 -23.73
CA TYR A 11 -17.56 -3.12 -23.41
C TYR A 11 -16.58 -2.02 -23.86
N LEU A 12 -17.03 -1.06 -24.63
CA LEU A 12 -16.23 0.04 -25.17
C LEU A 12 -14.93 -0.43 -25.88
N GLY A 13 -14.96 -1.58 -26.55
CA GLY A 13 -13.80 -2.16 -27.24
C GLY A 13 -12.86 -2.98 -26.34
N PHE A 14 -13.07 -3.00 -25.04
CA PHE A 14 -12.32 -3.84 -24.11
C PHE A 14 -12.98 -5.21 -23.98
N GLN A 15 -12.18 -6.25 -24.05
CA GLN A 15 -12.63 -7.62 -23.81
C GLN A 15 -12.65 -7.93 -22.30
N GLU A 16 -13.50 -8.88 -21.92
CA GLU A 16 -13.47 -9.46 -20.57
C GLU A 16 -12.06 -9.96 -20.23
N LEU A 17 -11.60 -9.64 -19.01
CA LEU A 17 -10.31 -10.14 -18.52
C LEU A 17 -10.36 -11.67 -18.44
N LYS A 18 -9.38 -12.34 -19.02
CA LYS A 18 -9.21 -13.79 -18.88
C LYS A 18 -8.92 -14.13 -17.44
N GLU A 19 -9.50 -15.20 -16.93
CA GLU A 19 -9.14 -15.78 -15.65
C GLU A 19 -7.65 -16.15 -15.64
N SER A 20 -7.00 -15.99 -14.50
CA SER A 20 -5.64 -16.47 -14.32
C SER A 20 -5.65 -18.01 -14.21
N GLU A 21 -4.53 -18.66 -14.52
CA GLU A 21 -4.36 -20.11 -14.32
C GLU A 21 -4.68 -20.58 -12.89
N TRP A 22 -4.67 -19.67 -11.93
CA TRP A 22 -4.99 -19.88 -10.52
C TRP A 22 -6.48 -19.66 -10.18
N GLY A 23 -7.34 -19.47 -11.19
CA GLY A 23 -8.80 -19.53 -11.08
C GLY A 23 -9.45 -18.48 -10.21
N SER A 24 -8.82 -17.37 -9.90
CA SER A 24 -9.47 -16.30 -9.13
C SER A 24 -10.20 -15.33 -10.05
N ASP A 25 -11.50 -15.19 -9.87
CA ASP A 25 -12.29 -14.13 -10.50
C ASP A 25 -11.74 -12.78 -10.01
N ARG A 26 -11.26 -11.96 -10.95
CA ARG A 26 -10.71 -10.61 -10.67
C ARG A 26 -11.80 -9.56 -10.54
N ARG A 27 -13.06 -9.95 -10.59
CA ARG A 27 -14.23 -9.08 -10.49
C ARG A 27 -15.05 -9.46 -9.28
N TRP A 28 -15.38 -8.47 -8.50
CA TRP A 28 -16.24 -8.66 -7.33
C TRP A 28 -17.46 -7.76 -7.45
N LEU A 29 -18.59 -8.29 -7.06
CA LEU A 29 -19.81 -7.54 -6.83
C LEU A 29 -20.03 -7.50 -5.33
N LEU A 30 -19.79 -6.34 -4.74
CA LEU A 30 -19.97 -6.07 -3.31
C LEU A 30 -20.82 -4.81 -3.18
N ASN A 31 -21.58 -4.70 -2.09
CA ASN A 31 -22.10 -3.40 -1.70
C ASN A 31 -20.97 -2.56 -1.06
N ILE A 32 -21.18 -1.25 -0.95
CA ILE A 32 -20.15 -0.30 -0.47
C ILE A 32 -19.73 -0.65 0.97
N GLU A 33 -20.69 -0.97 1.83
CA GLU A 33 -20.43 -1.28 3.24
C GLU A 33 -19.58 -2.55 3.37
N ASP A 34 -19.94 -3.64 2.68
CA ASP A 34 -19.19 -4.90 2.71
C ASP A 34 -17.78 -4.73 2.14
N PHE A 35 -17.63 -3.92 1.08
CA PHE A 35 -16.31 -3.61 0.52
C PHE A 35 -15.40 -2.96 1.56
N TYR A 36 -15.84 -1.87 2.17
CA TYR A 36 -15.01 -1.18 3.16
C TYR A 36 -14.82 -2.01 4.43
N PHE A 37 -15.87 -2.69 4.91
CA PHE A 37 -15.76 -3.57 6.09
C PHE A 37 -14.72 -4.67 5.88
N LYS A 38 -14.69 -5.28 4.70
CA LYS A 38 -13.73 -6.33 4.35
C LYS A 38 -12.26 -5.89 4.51
N PHE A 39 -11.92 -4.67 4.17
CA PHE A 39 -10.55 -4.17 4.19
C PHE A 39 -10.22 -3.37 5.44
N LEU A 40 -11.15 -2.58 5.93
CA LEU A 40 -10.91 -1.65 7.04
C LEU A 40 -11.41 -2.17 8.40
N GLY A 41 -12.23 -3.23 8.40
CA GLY A 41 -12.95 -3.67 9.59
C GLY A 41 -14.09 -2.73 9.99
N SER A 42 -14.42 -1.75 9.15
CA SER A 42 -15.49 -0.75 9.35
C SER A 42 -16.06 -0.34 8.00
N SER A 43 -17.35 -0.03 7.96
CA SER A 43 -18.01 0.54 6.78
C SER A 43 -17.79 2.06 6.62
N LYS A 44 -17.05 2.68 7.52
CA LYS A 44 -16.76 4.12 7.54
C LYS A 44 -15.26 4.37 7.59
N ALA A 45 -14.84 5.56 7.16
CA ALA A 45 -13.49 6.04 7.36
C ALA A 45 -13.15 6.14 8.86
N PRO A 46 -11.88 5.91 9.27
CA PRO A 46 -11.47 6.01 10.67
C PRO A 46 -11.54 7.46 11.17
N GLU A 47 -12.11 7.67 12.34
CA GLU A 47 -12.31 9.00 12.94
C GLU A 47 -11.23 9.31 13.99
N THR A 48 -10.72 8.30 14.67
CA THR A 48 -9.71 8.45 15.73
C THR A 48 -8.38 7.86 15.35
N ILE A 49 -7.29 8.28 16.01
CA ILE A 49 -5.96 7.68 15.84
C ILE A 49 -6.00 6.18 16.14
N ALA A 50 -6.77 5.77 17.14
CA ALA A 50 -6.93 4.35 17.49
C ALA A 50 -7.59 3.53 16.38
N ASP A 51 -8.51 4.11 15.62
CA ASP A 51 -9.13 3.44 14.47
C ASP A 51 -8.13 3.31 13.32
N TRP A 52 -7.37 4.36 13.02
CA TRP A 52 -6.31 4.33 12.03
C TRP A 52 -5.24 3.27 12.33
N GLN A 53 -4.90 3.06 13.60
CA GLN A 53 -3.89 2.08 14.01
C GLN A 53 -4.32 0.63 13.79
N LYS A 54 -5.62 0.35 13.77
CA LYS A 54 -6.16 -0.99 13.54
C LYS A 54 -6.10 -1.43 12.08
N ILE A 55 -5.97 -0.49 11.14
CA ILE A 55 -6.06 -0.76 9.72
C ILE A 55 -4.66 -1.01 9.15
N PRO A 56 -4.40 -2.18 8.54
CA PRO A 56 -3.16 -2.43 7.84
C PRO A 56 -2.97 -1.43 6.69
N GLU A 57 -1.76 -0.91 6.53
CA GLU A 57 -1.48 0.10 5.49
C GLU A 57 -1.73 -0.43 4.07
N THR A 58 -1.47 -1.73 3.84
CA THR A 58 -1.78 -2.39 2.56
C THR A 58 -3.29 -2.42 2.27
N ALA A 59 -4.13 -2.49 3.30
CA ALA A 59 -5.58 -2.38 3.14
C ALA A 59 -5.98 -0.96 2.73
N LEU A 60 -5.41 0.07 3.38
CA LEU A 60 -5.59 1.47 2.98
C LEU A 60 -5.15 1.71 1.54
N ALA A 61 -3.97 1.20 1.17
CA ALA A 61 -3.50 1.26 -0.22
C ALA A 61 -4.47 0.59 -1.19
N THR A 62 -5.04 -0.56 -0.82
CA THR A 62 -5.97 -1.32 -1.68
C THR A 62 -7.27 -0.55 -1.91
N VAL A 63 -7.89 -0.02 -0.87
CA VAL A 63 -9.19 0.68 -0.98
C VAL A 63 -9.09 2.08 -1.60
N THR A 64 -7.90 2.64 -1.66
CA THR A 64 -7.63 3.94 -2.28
C THR A 64 -6.98 3.84 -3.66
N ASN A 65 -6.63 2.64 -4.12
CA ASN A 65 -6.03 2.40 -5.43
C ASN A 65 -7.07 2.53 -6.57
N GLY A 66 -6.56 2.71 -7.79
CA GLY A 66 -7.39 2.76 -9.01
C GLY A 66 -8.30 3.99 -9.10
N GLU A 67 -9.25 3.93 -10.02
CA GLU A 67 -10.17 5.02 -10.36
C GLU A 67 -11.61 4.62 -10.08
N VAL A 68 -12.42 5.60 -9.70
CA VAL A 68 -13.88 5.44 -9.58
C VAL A 68 -14.51 5.89 -10.90
N PHE A 69 -15.04 4.94 -11.66
CA PHE A 69 -15.62 5.25 -12.96
C PHE A 69 -17.04 5.81 -12.87
N LEU A 70 -17.81 5.40 -11.86
CA LEU A 70 -19.18 5.87 -11.66
C LEU A 70 -19.57 5.75 -10.19
N ASP A 71 -20.04 6.84 -9.61
CA ASP A 71 -20.57 6.90 -8.24
C ASP A 71 -21.60 8.05 -8.15
N ASN A 72 -22.81 7.82 -8.65
CA ASN A 72 -23.86 8.84 -8.75
C ASN A 72 -24.32 9.39 -7.39
N LEU A 73 -24.22 8.60 -6.33
CA LEU A 73 -24.62 9.00 -4.98
C LEU A 73 -23.44 9.58 -4.18
N GLY A 74 -22.20 9.38 -4.65
CA GLY A 74 -21.00 9.88 -4.00
C GLY A 74 -20.64 9.15 -2.70
N GLU A 75 -21.32 8.07 -2.35
CA GLU A 75 -21.11 7.36 -1.09
C GLU A 75 -19.75 6.66 -1.03
N PHE A 76 -19.38 5.96 -2.10
CA PHE A 76 -18.07 5.31 -2.20
C PHE A 76 -16.95 6.35 -2.23
N THR A 77 -17.11 7.37 -3.06
CA THR A 77 -16.13 8.44 -3.26
C THR A 77 -15.90 9.24 -1.99
N LYS A 78 -16.93 9.47 -1.18
CA LYS A 78 -16.81 10.16 0.09
C LYS A 78 -15.85 9.44 1.03
N ILE A 79 -16.09 8.15 1.30
CA ILE A 79 -15.24 7.36 2.20
C ILE A 79 -13.80 7.28 1.63
N ARG A 80 -13.66 7.07 0.32
CA ARG A 80 -12.37 7.04 -0.36
C ARG A 80 -11.60 8.35 -0.20
N ASN A 81 -12.25 9.50 -0.35
CA ASN A 81 -11.62 10.81 -0.19
C ASN A 81 -11.22 11.07 1.26
N ASP A 82 -12.02 10.66 2.24
CA ASP A 82 -11.66 10.74 3.65
C ASP A 82 -10.37 9.95 3.94
N LEU A 83 -10.21 8.77 3.34
CA LEU A 83 -8.96 8.00 3.42
C LEU A 83 -7.81 8.66 2.67
N LEU A 84 -8.04 9.26 1.51
CA LEU A 84 -7.03 9.96 0.71
C LEU A 84 -6.53 11.26 1.37
N ASN A 85 -7.28 11.84 2.31
CA ASN A 85 -6.80 12.91 3.18
C ASN A 85 -5.61 12.47 4.05
N TYR A 86 -5.38 11.17 4.10
CA TYR A 86 -4.25 10.52 4.72
C TYR A 86 -4.31 10.48 6.25
N TYR A 87 -3.27 9.95 6.88
CA TYR A 87 -3.14 9.88 8.34
C TYR A 87 -3.20 11.25 9.00
N PRO A 88 -3.75 11.35 10.23
CA PRO A 88 -3.54 12.53 11.08
C PRO A 88 -2.06 12.85 11.19
N GLU A 89 -1.69 14.14 11.12
CA GLU A 89 -0.28 14.55 11.00
C GLU A 89 0.60 14.02 12.14
N ALA A 90 0.11 14.03 13.37
CA ALA A 90 0.84 13.48 14.51
C ALA A 90 1.16 11.97 14.32
N MET A 91 0.22 11.19 13.76
CA MET A 91 0.45 9.79 13.45
C MET A 91 1.47 9.62 12.33
N ARG A 92 1.39 10.42 11.28
CA ARG A 92 2.34 10.41 10.17
C ARG A 92 3.77 10.70 10.67
N GLN A 93 3.94 11.73 11.48
CA GLN A 93 5.24 12.11 12.06
C GLN A 93 5.81 10.97 12.92
N ASN A 94 4.98 10.33 13.74
CA ASN A 94 5.41 9.21 14.55
C ASN A 94 5.82 7.99 13.69
N LYS A 95 5.07 7.70 12.62
CA LYS A 95 5.46 6.68 11.65
C LYS A 95 6.81 7.00 10.99
N ILE A 96 7.05 8.25 10.57
CA ILE A 96 8.32 8.69 10.00
C ILE A 96 9.46 8.49 11.01
N ALA A 97 9.29 8.95 12.25
CA ALA A 97 10.31 8.78 13.29
C ALA A 97 10.65 7.30 13.52
N THR A 98 9.63 6.43 13.56
CA THR A 98 9.82 4.98 13.68
C THR A 98 10.61 4.41 12.51
N ARG A 99 10.29 4.81 11.26
CA ARG A 99 11.04 4.33 10.08
C ARG A 99 12.51 4.77 10.14
N LEU A 100 12.79 6.03 10.48
CA LEU A 100 14.15 6.54 10.61
C LEU A 100 14.97 5.79 11.68
N MET A 101 14.35 5.49 12.82
CA MET A 101 14.97 4.67 13.84
C MET A 101 15.31 3.25 13.34
N ASN A 102 14.38 2.61 12.65
CA ASN A 102 14.56 1.27 12.10
C ASN A 102 15.62 1.26 10.99
N ILE A 103 15.65 2.25 10.11
CA ILE A 103 16.67 2.44 9.07
C ILE A 103 18.07 2.49 9.72
N SER A 104 18.24 3.29 10.78
CA SER A 104 19.49 3.36 11.52
C SER A 104 19.86 2.03 12.14
N GLN A 105 18.91 1.34 12.78
CA GLN A 105 19.16 0.05 13.43
C GLN A 105 19.55 -1.04 12.41
N HIS A 106 18.81 -1.18 11.32
CA HIS A 106 19.05 -2.26 10.37
C HIS A 106 20.27 -1.98 9.47
N GLY A 107 20.35 -0.79 8.88
CA GLY A 107 21.43 -0.44 7.96
C GLY A 107 22.73 -0.09 8.68
N GLN A 108 22.69 0.94 9.50
CA GLN A 108 23.89 1.53 10.08
C GLN A 108 24.51 0.66 11.18
N TYR A 109 23.66 0.11 12.06
CA TYR A 109 24.14 -0.58 13.25
C TYR A 109 24.26 -2.10 13.05
N ASN A 110 23.19 -2.78 12.70
CA ASN A 110 23.16 -4.25 12.69
C ASN A 110 23.86 -4.84 11.46
N TYR A 111 23.66 -4.31 10.26
CA TYR A 111 24.24 -4.84 9.03
C TYR A 111 25.76 -4.99 9.12
N THR A 112 26.46 -3.90 9.50
CA THR A 112 27.92 -3.90 9.62
C THR A 112 28.43 -4.85 10.69
N ARG A 113 27.68 -5.05 11.77
CA ARG A 113 28.03 -5.99 12.85
C ARG A 113 27.88 -7.45 12.42
N CYS A 114 26.84 -7.76 11.64
CA CYS A 114 26.65 -9.09 11.08
C CYS A 114 27.77 -9.43 10.10
N LEU A 115 28.17 -8.50 9.22
CA LEU A 115 29.31 -8.70 8.33
C LEU A 115 30.62 -8.95 9.08
N LYS A 116 30.92 -8.18 10.14
CA LYS A 116 32.11 -8.37 10.96
C LYS A 116 32.18 -9.74 11.66
N ARG A 117 31.02 -10.39 11.85
CA ARG A 117 30.90 -11.73 12.44
C ARG A 117 30.87 -12.85 11.41
N ASN A 118 30.98 -12.52 10.11
CA ASN A 118 30.78 -13.43 8.98
C ASN A 118 29.40 -14.12 8.99
N ASP A 119 28.39 -13.49 9.60
CA ASP A 119 27.01 -13.97 9.58
C ASP A 119 26.28 -13.31 8.39
N LEU A 120 26.45 -13.92 7.21
CA LEU A 120 25.85 -13.40 5.97
C LEU A 120 24.33 -13.54 5.95
N VAL A 121 23.77 -14.51 6.64
CA VAL A 121 22.30 -14.68 6.70
C VAL A 121 21.68 -13.53 7.46
N ALA A 122 22.20 -13.22 8.66
CA ALA A 122 21.74 -12.09 9.45
C ALA A 122 22.01 -10.75 8.74
N ALA A 123 23.14 -10.60 8.03
CA ALA A 123 23.44 -9.41 7.25
C ALA A 123 22.40 -9.19 6.15
N ASN A 124 22.03 -10.22 5.38
CA ASN A 124 21.00 -10.14 4.34
C ASN A 124 19.63 -9.82 4.92
N GLN A 125 19.28 -10.35 6.09
CA GLN A 125 18.03 -9.97 6.79
C GLN A 125 18.02 -8.49 7.17
N CYS A 126 19.13 -7.98 7.71
CA CYS A 126 19.27 -6.56 8.04
C CYS A 126 19.14 -5.68 6.79
N LEU A 127 19.77 -6.06 5.69
CA LEU A 127 19.71 -5.33 4.41
C LEU A 127 18.27 -5.30 3.88
N TYR A 128 17.59 -6.44 3.86
CA TYR A 128 16.20 -6.50 3.43
C TYR A 128 15.28 -5.60 4.25
N LEU A 129 15.40 -5.65 5.60
CA LEU A 129 14.63 -4.79 6.48
C LEU A 129 14.96 -3.30 6.28
N PHE A 130 16.23 -2.96 6.10
CA PHE A 130 16.67 -1.61 5.79
C PHE A 130 16.00 -1.09 4.51
N VAL A 131 16.07 -1.83 3.43
CA VAL A 131 15.46 -1.47 2.13
C VAL A 131 13.94 -1.28 2.27
N ASP A 132 13.26 -2.19 2.98
CA ASP A 132 11.81 -2.09 3.19
C ASP A 132 11.42 -0.85 3.98
N GLU A 133 12.21 -0.48 4.99
CA GLU A 133 12.00 0.72 5.81
C GLU A 133 12.26 2.01 5.01
N VAL A 134 13.30 2.02 4.16
CA VAL A 134 13.61 3.16 3.26
C VAL A 134 12.47 3.39 2.28
N ILE A 135 12.00 2.34 1.60
CA ILE A 135 10.87 2.44 0.68
C ILE A 135 9.65 2.98 1.43
N HIS A 136 9.36 2.44 2.62
CA HIS A 136 8.21 2.87 3.42
C HIS A 136 8.31 4.35 3.81
N LEU A 137 9.50 4.80 4.20
CA LEU A 137 9.74 6.21 4.51
C LEU A 137 9.41 7.12 3.31
N VAL A 138 9.82 6.75 2.11
CA VAL A 138 9.53 7.53 0.89
C VAL A 138 8.03 7.63 0.65
N PHE A 139 7.26 6.54 0.82
CA PHE A 139 5.80 6.59 0.76
C PHE A 139 5.19 7.56 1.78
N LEU A 140 5.65 7.52 3.04
CA LEU A 140 5.19 8.42 4.11
C LEU A 140 5.49 9.89 3.83
N LEU A 141 6.67 10.19 3.25
CA LEU A 141 7.04 11.56 2.85
C LEU A 141 6.12 12.10 1.77
N ASN A 142 5.68 11.26 0.84
CA ASN A 142 4.78 11.59 -0.26
C ASN A 142 3.29 11.52 0.12
N ARG A 143 2.94 11.25 1.38
CA ARG A 143 1.54 11.04 1.84
C ARG A 143 0.81 9.99 1.00
N ARG A 144 1.49 8.88 0.71
CA ARG A 144 0.95 7.72 0.01
C ARG A 144 1.03 6.51 0.91
N TYR A 145 0.02 5.65 0.87
CA TYR A 145 0.06 4.38 1.57
C TYR A 145 1.01 3.43 0.84
N LYS A 146 1.91 2.79 1.60
CA LYS A 146 2.81 1.79 1.03
C LYS A 146 2.00 0.62 0.50
N ILE A 147 2.19 0.30 -0.75
CA ILE A 147 1.57 -0.84 -1.42
C ILE A 147 2.30 -2.14 -1.08
N PHE A 148 1.76 -3.27 -1.54
CA PHE A 148 2.35 -4.58 -1.33
C PHE A 148 3.80 -4.66 -1.85
N TYR A 149 4.67 -5.33 -1.11
CA TYR A 149 6.13 -5.29 -1.32
C TYR A 149 6.59 -5.60 -2.75
N LYS A 150 5.89 -6.51 -3.47
CA LYS A 150 6.24 -6.87 -4.87
C LYS A 150 6.21 -5.69 -5.84
N TRP A 151 5.47 -4.65 -5.52
CA TRP A 151 5.23 -3.50 -6.39
C TRP A 151 5.83 -2.21 -5.83
N SER A 152 6.25 -2.22 -4.56
CA SER A 152 6.62 -1.02 -3.82
C SER A 152 7.88 -0.34 -4.41
N ASN A 153 8.90 -1.09 -4.84
CA ASN A 153 10.07 -0.51 -5.48
C ASN A 153 9.70 0.19 -6.81
N ARG A 154 8.93 -0.49 -7.67
CA ARG A 154 8.48 0.09 -8.94
C ARG A 154 7.62 1.34 -8.74
N ALA A 155 6.78 1.35 -7.72
CA ALA A 155 5.89 2.47 -7.42
C ALA A 155 6.63 3.69 -6.84
N LEU A 156 7.91 3.58 -6.47
CA LEU A 156 8.74 4.73 -6.12
C LEU A 156 8.82 5.74 -7.27
N LEU A 157 8.84 5.28 -8.52
CA LEU A 157 8.90 6.13 -9.71
C LEU A 157 7.72 7.12 -9.83
N ASP A 158 6.59 6.82 -9.19
CA ASP A 158 5.41 7.69 -9.16
C ASP A 158 5.43 8.69 -7.99
N LEU A 159 6.48 8.68 -7.16
CA LEU A 159 6.60 9.49 -5.96
C LEU A 159 7.53 10.68 -6.17
N LYS A 160 7.03 11.89 -5.88
CA LYS A 160 7.74 13.15 -6.16
C LYS A 160 8.94 13.42 -5.25
N ILE A 161 8.87 12.96 -3.98
CA ILE A 161 9.89 13.21 -2.97
C ILE A 161 10.76 11.96 -2.87
N LEU A 162 11.99 12.03 -3.30
CA LEU A 162 13.02 10.98 -3.25
C LEU A 162 12.65 9.66 -3.96
N GLY A 163 11.57 9.61 -4.75
CA GLY A 163 11.13 8.36 -5.37
C GLY A 163 12.12 7.83 -6.39
N GLU A 164 12.44 8.63 -7.39
CA GLU A 164 13.39 8.25 -8.47
C GLU A 164 14.80 8.02 -7.93
N GLU A 165 15.26 8.87 -7.01
CA GLU A 165 16.61 8.78 -6.43
C GLU A 165 16.79 7.47 -5.66
N ILE A 166 15.81 7.14 -4.80
CA ILE A 166 15.87 5.90 -4.03
C ILE A 166 15.70 4.68 -4.93
N HIS A 167 14.80 4.74 -5.92
CA HIS A 167 14.65 3.66 -6.88
C HIS A 167 15.98 3.31 -7.57
N LYS A 168 16.70 4.30 -8.08
CA LYS A 168 18.02 4.11 -8.70
C LYS A 168 19.04 3.51 -7.73
N LEU A 169 19.12 4.05 -6.51
CA LEU A 169 20.05 3.53 -5.49
C LEU A 169 19.77 2.09 -5.06
N LEU A 170 18.57 1.59 -5.27
CA LEU A 170 18.20 0.21 -4.93
C LEU A 170 18.43 -0.77 -6.09
N GLU A 171 18.59 -0.28 -7.31
CA GLU A 171 18.89 -1.09 -8.50
C GLU A 171 20.39 -1.24 -8.76
N ASP A 172 21.24 -0.33 -8.26
CA ASP A 172 22.71 -0.40 -8.32
C ASP A 172 23.27 -1.40 -7.28
#